data_754b4de24b688e5705069b36a4c1055f
#
_entry.id   754b4de24b688e5705069b36a4c1055f
#
_cell.length_a   1.000
_cell.length_b   1.000
_cell.length_c   1.000
_cell.angle_alpha   90.00
_cell.angle_beta   90.00
_cell.angle_gamma   90.00
#
_symmetry.space_group_name_H-M   'P 1'
#
loop_
_entity.id
_entity.type
_entity.pdbx_description
1 polymer ?
#
loop_
_entity_poly.entity_id
_entity_poly.type
_entity_poly.pdbx_seq_one_letter_code
_entity_poly.pdbx_strand_id
1 'polypeptide(L)'
;GDVIRVSGENFDLVKKVQMPNGDEVEFTMTASSEGDELTFTLPDNVSDGEVTVLPASDVKVVVATVVVATPSNVVAVPAVNLRGGDMITLKGTNMDLVTDVTFPGVEEAVGLESQNSTEIKVLMPAAAISGDLQLNTNSGKATAVSIATAKPENISYSAATVPTGEALTVKGINMDVVSAG
;
A
#
# COMPACT_ATOMS: atom_id res chain seq x y z
N GLY A 1 11.04 -3.40 -12.56
CA GLY A 1 10.20 -2.76 -13.51
C GLY A 1 9.96 -3.55 -14.78
N ASP A 2 8.75 -3.39 -15.32
CA ASP A 2 8.34 -4.05 -16.56
C ASP A 2 9.02 -3.41 -17.77
N VAL A 3 9.31 -4.23 -18.79
CA VAL A 3 9.87 -3.76 -20.05
C VAL A 3 8.72 -3.43 -21.00
N ILE A 4 8.66 -2.18 -21.44
CA ILE A 4 7.68 -1.70 -22.40
C ILE A 4 8.29 -1.66 -23.79
N ARG A 5 7.55 -2.13 -24.78
CA ARG A 5 7.89 -2.10 -26.20
C ARG A 5 6.83 -1.33 -26.95
N VAL A 6 7.26 -0.36 -27.74
CA VAL A 6 6.40 0.48 -28.55
C VAL A 6 6.86 0.34 -30.00
N SER A 7 5.94 0.02 -30.92
CA SER A 7 6.22 -0.05 -32.35
C SER A 7 5.72 1.22 -33.04
N GLY A 8 6.48 1.72 -34.00
CA GLY A 8 6.14 2.95 -34.72
C GLY A 8 7.13 3.25 -35.84
N GLU A 9 7.16 4.50 -36.26
CA GLU A 9 8.07 5.00 -37.27
C GLU A 9 8.82 6.22 -36.76
N ASN A 10 10.01 6.46 -37.33
CA ASN A 10 10.86 7.62 -37.03
C ASN A 10 11.33 7.71 -35.57
N PHE A 11 11.50 6.58 -34.89
CA PHE A 11 12.04 6.57 -33.52
C PHE A 11 13.52 6.94 -33.45
N ASP A 12 14.22 6.98 -34.58
CA ASP A 12 15.56 7.56 -34.72
C ASP A 12 15.63 9.05 -34.35
N LEU A 13 14.49 9.75 -34.38
CA LEU A 13 14.37 11.13 -33.95
C LEU A 13 14.23 11.32 -32.45
N VAL A 14 13.90 10.25 -31.71
CA VAL A 14 13.68 10.30 -30.25
C VAL A 14 15.00 10.58 -29.54
N LYS A 15 14.99 11.57 -28.67
CA LYS A 15 16.12 11.95 -27.79
C LYS A 15 15.89 11.60 -26.34
N LYS A 16 14.61 11.56 -25.91
CA LYS A 16 14.24 11.32 -24.53
C LYS A 16 12.95 10.52 -24.46
N VAL A 17 12.84 9.67 -23.44
CA VAL A 17 11.58 9.04 -23.00
C VAL A 17 11.27 9.58 -21.63
N GLN A 18 10.10 10.19 -21.47
CA GLN A 18 9.66 10.81 -20.23
C GLN A 18 8.48 10.08 -19.63
N MET A 19 8.58 9.70 -18.36
CA MET A 19 7.54 9.07 -17.56
C MET A 19 6.47 10.07 -17.11
N PRO A 20 5.28 9.60 -16.67
CA PRO A 20 4.20 10.46 -16.17
C PRO A 20 4.62 11.39 -15.01
N ASN A 21 5.52 10.94 -14.14
CA ASN A 21 6.07 11.71 -13.01
C ASN A 21 7.15 12.72 -13.44
N GLY A 22 7.49 12.78 -14.73
CA GLY A 22 8.49 13.68 -15.29
C GLY A 22 9.91 13.12 -15.38
N ASP A 23 10.15 11.94 -14.81
CA ASP A 23 11.46 11.28 -14.88
C ASP A 23 11.80 10.88 -16.32
N GLU A 24 13.08 10.99 -16.68
CA GLU A 24 13.62 10.49 -17.95
C GLU A 24 14.20 9.09 -17.73
N VAL A 25 13.95 8.19 -18.68
CA VAL A 25 14.46 6.81 -18.64
C VAL A 25 15.30 6.49 -19.87
N GLU A 26 16.27 5.61 -19.67
CA GLU A 26 17.05 5.06 -20.76
C GLU A 26 16.18 4.19 -21.67
N PHE A 27 16.46 4.22 -22.96
CA PHE A 27 15.75 3.43 -23.95
C PHE A 27 16.69 2.86 -25.00
N THR A 28 16.24 1.82 -25.68
CA THR A 28 16.89 1.28 -26.87
C THR A 28 15.95 1.35 -28.05
N MET A 29 16.51 1.51 -29.23
CA MET A 29 15.78 1.53 -30.47
C MET A 29 16.32 0.45 -31.40
N THR A 30 15.41 -0.29 -32.02
CA THR A 30 15.73 -1.27 -33.07
C THR A 30 14.97 -0.90 -34.33
N ALA A 31 15.69 -0.58 -35.39
CA ALA A 31 15.08 -0.34 -36.69
C ALA A 31 14.87 -1.64 -37.45
N SER A 32 13.72 -1.80 -38.11
CA SER A 32 13.42 -2.94 -38.96
C SER A 32 12.65 -2.53 -40.23
N SER A 33 12.54 -3.43 -41.19
CA SER A 33 11.75 -3.22 -42.41
C SER A 33 10.23 -3.16 -42.17
N GLU A 34 9.78 -3.57 -40.98
CA GLU A 34 8.36 -3.58 -40.57
C GLU A 34 8.03 -2.42 -39.62
N GLY A 35 8.98 -1.50 -39.40
CA GLY A 35 8.88 -0.36 -38.47
C GLY A 35 9.95 -0.40 -37.40
N ASP A 36 10.05 0.67 -36.65
CA ASP A 36 10.99 0.79 -35.55
C ASP A 36 10.34 0.29 -34.24
N GLU A 37 11.15 -0.28 -33.35
CA GLU A 37 10.75 -0.64 -31.99
C GLU A 37 11.56 0.19 -30.98
N LEU A 38 10.84 0.86 -30.06
CA LEU A 38 11.39 1.57 -28.92
C LEU A 38 11.16 0.70 -27.68
N THR A 39 12.21 0.43 -26.91
CA THR A 39 12.15 -0.39 -25.69
C THR A 39 12.71 0.38 -24.51
N PHE A 40 11.98 0.42 -23.41
CA PHE A 40 12.40 1.02 -22.13
C PHE A 40 11.82 0.25 -20.94
N THR A 41 12.43 0.44 -19.76
CA THR A 41 11.99 -0.20 -18.52
C THR A 41 11.24 0.80 -17.65
N LEU A 42 10.08 0.43 -17.10
CA LEU A 42 9.35 1.24 -16.13
C LEU A 42 10.12 1.28 -14.82
N PRO A 43 10.38 2.47 -14.24
CA PRO A 43 10.92 2.57 -12.89
C PRO A 43 9.88 2.15 -11.84
N ASP A 44 10.35 1.70 -10.66
CA ASP A 44 9.48 1.20 -9.59
C ASP A 44 8.59 2.29 -8.98
N ASN A 45 8.99 3.56 -9.09
CA ASN A 45 8.26 4.73 -8.61
C ASN A 45 7.36 5.39 -9.68
N VAL A 46 7.09 4.72 -10.81
CA VAL A 46 6.24 5.27 -11.85
C VAL A 46 4.80 5.46 -11.34
N SER A 47 4.17 6.57 -11.75
CA SER A 47 2.74 6.84 -11.50
C SER A 47 1.88 6.53 -12.73
N ASP A 48 0.57 6.52 -12.56
CA ASP A 48 -0.37 6.45 -13.68
C ASP A 48 -0.21 7.67 -14.59
N GLY A 49 -0.35 7.44 -15.89
CA GLY A 49 -0.36 8.54 -16.84
C GLY A 49 0.31 8.20 -18.17
N GLU A 50 0.58 9.22 -18.94
CA GLU A 50 1.11 9.11 -20.29
C GLU A 50 2.64 9.07 -20.29
N VAL A 51 3.19 8.11 -21.01
CA VAL A 51 4.61 8.08 -21.37
C VAL A 51 4.78 8.83 -22.69
N THR A 52 5.70 9.77 -22.69
CA THR A 52 5.95 10.63 -23.85
C THR A 52 7.38 10.47 -24.36
N VAL A 53 7.54 10.56 -25.67
CA VAL A 53 8.86 10.72 -26.31
C VAL A 53 9.06 12.15 -26.78
N LEU A 54 10.28 12.62 -26.67
CA LEU A 54 10.67 13.95 -27.10
C LEU A 54 11.76 13.82 -28.17
N PRO A 55 11.49 14.26 -29.40
CA PRO A 55 12.53 14.47 -30.42
C PRO A 55 13.35 15.75 -30.16
N ALA A 56 14.33 16.03 -30.96
CA ALA A 56 15.15 17.25 -30.85
C ALA A 56 14.36 18.57 -30.99
N SER A 57 13.13 18.52 -31.48
CA SER A 57 12.20 19.65 -31.57
C SER A 57 11.43 19.93 -30.27
N ASP A 58 11.61 19.12 -29.22
CA ASP A 58 10.93 19.18 -27.94
C ASP A 58 9.39 19.06 -28.02
N VAL A 59 8.86 18.59 -29.15
CA VAL A 59 7.41 18.30 -29.28
C VAL A 59 7.10 16.96 -28.65
N LYS A 60 6.32 16.96 -27.57
CA LYS A 60 5.92 15.74 -26.86
C LYS A 60 4.97 14.91 -27.72
N VAL A 61 5.28 13.62 -27.85
CA VAL A 61 4.42 12.61 -28.48
C VAL A 61 4.11 11.53 -27.46
N VAL A 62 2.82 11.27 -27.20
CA VAL A 62 2.38 10.20 -26.32
C VAL A 62 2.56 8.87 -27.04
N VAL A 63 3.27 7.94 -26.42
CA VAL A 63 3.56 6.61 -26.99
C VAL A 63 2.95 5.47 -26.22
N ALA A 64 2.61 5.67 -24.94
CA ALA A 64 1.96 4.68 -24.09
C ALA A 64 1.19 5.35 -22.95
N THR A 65 0.26 4.62 -22.37
CA THR A 65 -0.39 4.99 -21.10
C THR A 65 -0.09 3.89 -20.08
N VAL A 66 0.45 4.28 -18.93
CA VAL A 66 0.74 3.38 -17.81
C VAL A 66 -0.39 3.44 -16.81
N VAL A 67 -0.83 2.27 -16.36
CA VAL A 67 -1.71 2.10 -15.19
C VAL A 67 -0.99 1.18 -14.22
N VAL A 68 -0.59 1.72 -13.08
CA VAL A 68 0.20 0.97 -12.09
C VAL A 68 -0.69 0.02 -11.32
N ALA A 69 -0.30 -1.25 -11.26
CA ALA A 69 -0.96 -2.25 -10.45
C ALA A 69 -0.90 -1.87 -8.96
N THR A 70 -1.94 -2.21 -8.23
CA THR A 70 -2.02 -2.01 -6.77
C THR A 70 -2.45 -3.30 -6.08
N PRO A 71 -2.14 -3.47 -4.79
CA PRO A 71 -2.76 -4.52 -3.99
C PRO A 71 -4.28 -4.44 -4.08
N SER A 72 -4.95 -5.57 -4.25
CA SER A 72 -6.40 -5.62 -4.41
C SER A 72 -7.01 -6.83 -3.71
N ASN A 73 -8.33 -6.79 -3.46
CA ASN A 73 -9.07 -7.84 -2.73
C ASN A 73 -8.45 -8.15 -1.36
N VAL A 74 -7.95 -7.11 -0.67
CA VAL A 74 -7.20 -7.29 0.58
C VAL A 74 -8.15 -7.57 1.73
N VAL A 75 -7.84 -8.62 2.51
CA VAL A 75 -8.53 -8.98 3.75
C VAL A 75 -7.51 -9.20 4.87
N ALA A 76 -7.83 -8.71 6.06
CA ALA A 76 -7.02 -8.93 7.27
C ALA A 76 -7.49 -10.18 8.03
N VAL A 77 -6.55 -10.96 8.55
CA VAL A 77 -6.82 -12.17 9.35
C VAL A 77 -5.87 -12.24 10.56
N PRO A 78 -6.35 -12.05 11.79
CA PRO A 78 -7.69 -11.60 12.16
C PRO A 78 -7.91 -10.11 11.79
N ALA A 79 -9.17 -9.70 11.60
CA ALA A 79 -9.54 -8.31 11.30
C ALA A 79 -10.11 -7.57 12.52
N VAL A 80 -10.50 -8.32 13.58
CA VAL A 80 -11.17 -7.79 14.76
C VAL A 80 -10.57 -8.37 16.05
N ASN A 81 -10.84 -7.72 17.17
CA ASN A 81 -10.30 -8.06 18.50
C ASN A 81 -8.76 -8.06 18.56
N LEU A 82 -8.15 -7.22 17.76
CA LEU A 82 -6.70 -7.10 17.65
C LEU A 82 -6.11 -6.37 18.86
N ARG A 83 -4.88 -6.73 19.21
CA ARG A 83 -4.09 -6.14 20.30
C ARG A 83 -2.69 -5.79 19.80
N GLY A 84 -2.06 -4.84 20.44
CA GLY A 84 -0.63 -4.56 20.19
C GLY A 84 0.20 -5.82 20.37
N GLY A 85 1.06 -6.11 19.39
CA GLY A 85 1.87 -7.33 19.32
C GLY A 85 1.22 -8.50 18.58
N ASP A 86 -0.03 -8.39 18.15
CA ASP A 86 -0.65 -9.44 17.33
C ASP A 86 -0.04 -9.46 15.91
N MET A 87 0.14 -10.68 15.40
CA MET A 87 0.52 -10.89 14.01
C MET A 87 -0.73 -10.86 13.14
N ILE A 88 -0.79 -9.92 12.21
CA ILE A 88 -1.87 -9.80 11.23
C ILE A 88 -1.38 -10.36 9.89
N THR A 89 -2.16 -11.26 9.31
CA THR A 89 -1.95 -11.74 7.95
C THR A 89 -2.90 -10.99 7.01
N LEU A 90 -2.34 -10.26 6.04
CA LEU A 90 -3.10 -9.58 5.00
C LEU A 90 -3.02 -10.42 3.73
N LYS A 91 -4.17 -10.82 3.20
CA LYS A 91 -4.27 -11.65 1.98
C LYS A 91 -4.94 -10.87 0.88
N GLY A 92 -4.42 -11.02 -0.35
CA GLY A 92 -4.93 -10.30 -1.51
C GLY A 92 -4.24 -10.70 -2.80
N THR A 93 -4.33 -9.85 -3.79
CA THR A 93 -3.63 -9.97 -5.07
C THR A 93 -2.59 -8.86 -5.17
N ASN A 94 -1.45 -9.10 -5.81
CA ASN A 94 -0.33 -8.15 -5.95
C ASN A 94 0.22 -7.68 -4.58
N MET A 95 0.24 -8.58 -3.61
CA MET A 95 0.73 -8.26 -2.26
C MET A 95 2.26 -8.05 -2.23
N ASP A 96 2.98 -8.55 -3.23
CA ASP A 96 4.42 -8.32 -3.46
C ASP A 96 4.77 -6.86 -3.81
N LEU A 97 3.80 -6.04 -4.18
CA LEU A 97 4.00 -4.61 -4.43
C LEU A 97 4.00 -3.75 -3.14
N VAL A 98 3.60 -4.31 -2.00
CA VAL A 98 3.55 -3.59 -0.73
C VAL A 98 4.98 -3.39 -0.19
N THR A 99 5.34 -2.18 0.16
CA THR A 99 6.65 -1.85 0.78
C THR A 99 6.59 -1.87 2.30
N ASP A 100 5.51 -1.35 2.84
CA ASP A 100 5.29 -1.18 4.26
C ASP A 100 3.80 -0.96 4.54
N VAL A 101 3.44 -0.89 5.81
CA VAL A 101 2.05 -0.72 6.26
C VAL A 101 1.94 0.40 7.28
N THR A 102 1.00 1.31 7.08
CA THR A 102 0.70 2.37 8.07
C THR A 102 -0.55 2.00 8.85
N PHE A 103 -0.42 1.87 10.16
CA PHE A 103 -1.54 1.57 11.06
C PHE A 103 -2.28 2.85 11.47
N PRO A 104 -3.61 2.79 11.65
CA PRO A 104 -4.35 3.91 12.20
C PRO A 104 -3.87 4.24 13.62
N GLY A 105 -3.62 5.53 13.90
CA GLY A 105 -3.09 6.03 15.17
C GLY A 105 -1.57 5.92 15.31
N VAL A 106 -0.85 5.44 14.30
CA VAL A 106 0.61 5.34 14.27
C VAL A 106 1.14 6.18 13.11
N GLU A 107 2.08 7.09 13.39
CA GLU A 107 2.63 8.00 12.36
C GLU A 107 3.65 7.31 11.46
N GLU A 108 4.44 6.39 12.02
CA GLU A 108 5.49 5.69 11.28
C GLU A 108 4.96 4.41 10.64
N ALA A 109 5.38 4.17 9.40
CA ALA A 109 5.08 2.93 8.71
C ALA A 109 5.83 1.74 9.32
N VAL A 110 5.19 0.58 9.32
CA VAL A 110 5.71 -0.67 9.89
C VAL A 110 6.19 -1.57 8.76
N GLY A 111 7.39 -2.08 8.89
CA GLY A 111 7.96 -3.06 7.94
C GLY A 111 7.23 -4.40 7.99
N LEU A 112 7.40 -5.17 6.93
CA LEU A 112 6.78 -6.48 6.76
C LEU A 112 7.62 -7.58 7.40
N GLU A 113 6.99 -8.53 8.10
CA GLU A 113 7.63 -9.72 8.65
C GLU A 113 7.85 -10.80 7.58
N SER A 114 6.92 -10.91 6.64
CA SER A 114 7.04 -11.78 5.47
C SER A 114 6.13 -11.31 4.34
N GLN A 115 6.49 -11.66 3.10
CA GLN A 115 5.78 -11.22 1.91
C GLN A 115 5.87 -12.25 0.78
N ASN A 116 4.75 -12.39 0.05
CA ASN A 116 4.68 -13.01 -1.28
C ASN A 116 3.56 -12.35 -2.09
N SER A 117 3.28 -12.80 -3.30
CA SER A 117 2.28 -12.18 -4.20
C SER A 117 0.84 -12.24 -3.72
N THR A 118 0.53 -13.06 -2.70
CA THR A 118 -0.83 -13.27 -2.20
C THR A 118 -1.01 -12.99 -0.71
N GLU A 119 0.08 -12.84 0.03
CA GLU A 119 0.06 -12.71 1.49
C GLU A 119 1.22 -11.87 1.99
N ILE A 120 0.96 -11.00 2.97
CA ILE A 120 1.97 -10.37 3.82
C ILE A 120 1.63 -10.59 5.29
N LYS A 121 2.65 -10.56 6.14
CA LYS A 121 2.49 -10.58 7.60
C LYS A 121 3.11 -9.34 8.19
N VAL A 122 2.41 -8.75 9.16
CA VAL A 122 2.84 -7.53 9.83
C VAL A 122 2.49 -7.61 11.30
N LEU A 123 3.39 -7.10 12.14
CA LEU A 123 3.19 -7.03 13.59
C LEU A 123 2.43 -5.74 13.95
N MET A 124 1.32 -5.86 14.68
CA MET A 124 0.54 -4.70 15.09
C MET A 124 1.26 -3.89 16.16
N PRO A 125 1.51 -2.58 15.98
CA PRO A 125 2.06 -1.71 17.01
C PRO A 125 1.13 -1.57 18.21
N ALA A 126 1.71 -1.36 19.41
CA ALA A 126 0.93 -1.19 20.63
C ALA A 126 0.04 0.07 20.63
N ALA A 127 0.44 1.11 19.89
CA ALA A 127 -0.29 2.37 19.76
C ALA A 127 -1.38 2.34 18.68
N ALA A 128 -1.47 1.27 17.88
CA ALA A 128 -2.45 1.19 16.80
C ALA A 128 -3.89 1.12 17.36
N ILE A 129 -4.80 1.79 16.68
CA ILE A 129 -6.22 1.86 17.02
C ILE A 129 -7.08 1.24 15.91
N SER A 130 -8.40 1.14 16.14
CA SER A 130 -9.34 0.72 15.10
C SER A 130 -9.42 1.73 13.97
N GLY A 131 -9.51 1.26 12.72
CA GLY A 131 -9.59 2.09 11.53
C GLY A 131 -9.04 1.40 10.30
N ASP A 132 -8.70 2.19 9.29
CA ASP A 132 -8.16 1.71 8.03
C ASP A 132 -6.63 1.66 8.08
N LEU A 133 -6.10 0.47 7.95
CA LEU A 133 -4.68 0.18 7.76
C LEU A 133 -4.35 0.40 6.28
N GLN A 134 -3.27 1.12 5.99
CA GLN A 134 -2.83 1.45 4.62
C GLN A 134 -1.66 0.56 4.22
N LEU A 135 -1.80 -0.11 3.07
CA LEU A 135 -0.72 -0.86 2.42
C LEU A 135 -0.06 0.08 1.41
N ASN A 136 1.15 0.51 1.68
CA ASN A 136 1.89 1.45 0.84
C ASN A 136 2.67 0.72 -0.26
N THR A 137 2.89 1.39 -1.39
CA THR A 137 3.65 0.86 -2.53
C THR A 137 4.66 1.89 -3.03
N ASN A 138 5.69 1.45 -3.75
CA ASN A 138 6.71 2.32 -4.36
C ASN A 138 6.12 3.34 -5.35
N SER A 139 4.98 3.04 -5.95
CA SER A 139 4.29 3.98 -6.85
C SER A 139 3.58 5.14 -6.13
N GLY A 140 3.62 5.17 -4.80
CA GLY A 140 2.90 6.16 -3.99
C GLY A 140 1.40 5.89 -3.84
N LYS A 141 0.89 4.80 -4.42
CA LYS A 141 -0.49 4.35 -4.20
C LYS A 141 -0.59 3.53 -2.93
N ALA A 142 -1.72 3.65 -2.24
CA ALA A 142 -2.03 2.85 -1.07
C ALA A 142 -3.38 2.14 -1.22
N THR A 143 -3.48 0.96 -0.60
CA THR A 143 -4.74 0.21 -0.50
C THR A 143 -5.13 0.10 0.97
N ALA A 144 -6.39 0.41 1.29
CA ALA A 144 -6.89 0.39 2.65
C ALA A 144 -7.57 -0.94 2.99
N VAL A 145 -7.41 -1.40 4.24
CA VAL A 145 -8.16 -2.51 4.81
C VAL A 145 -8.53 -2.19 6.26
N SER A 146 -9.81 -2.36 6.62
CA SER A 146 -10.29 -2.02 7.96
C SER A 146 -9.91 -3.09 8.98
N ILE A 147 -9.45 -2.63 10.15
CA ILE A 147 -9.16 -3.44 11.31
C ILE A 147 -9.85 -2.88 12.56
N ALA A 148 -10.11 -3.73 13.55
CA ALA A 148 -10.69 -3.32 14.82
C ALA A 148 -9.91 -3.89 16.01
N THR A 149 -9.52 -3.02 16.93
CA THR A 149 -8.87 -3.38 18.18
C THR A 149 -9.86 -3.96 19.18
N ALA A 150 -9.37 -4.78 20.11
CA ALA A 150 -10.15 -5.28 21.22
C ALA A 150 -10.66 -4.12 22.09
N LYS A 151 -11.89 -4.21 22.52
CA LYS A 151 -12.53 -3.26 23.44
C LYS A 151 -13.28 -4.02 24.52
N PRO A 152 -13.48 -3.41 25.71
CA PRO A 152 -14.31 -4.01 26.73
C PRO A 152 -15.74 -4.22 26.23
N GLU A 153 -16.29 -5.41 26.48
CA GLU A 153 -17.64 -5.79 26.06
C GLU A 153 -18.39 -6.48 27.21
N ASN A 154 -19.74 -6.58 27.07
CA ASN A 154 -20.61 -7.22 28.05
C ASN A 154 -20.37 -6.72 29.48
N ILE A 155 -20.24 -5.40 29.64
CA ILE A 155 -19.89 -4.79 30.92
C ILE A 155 -21.05 -4.88 31.89
N SER A 156 -20.77 -5.36 33.09
CA SER A 156 -21.67 -5.38 34.23
C SER A 156 -20.96 -4.86 35.49
N TYR A 157 -21.70 -4.37 36.46
CA TYR A 157 -21.18 -3.83 37.71
C TYR A 157 -21.93 -4.41 38.92
N SER A 158 -21.25 -4.48 40.07
CA SER A 158 -21.76 -5.14 41.27
C SER A 158 -22.96 -4.42 41.90
N ALA A 159 -23.04 -3.09 41.77
CA ALA A 159 -24.13 -2.29 42.32
C ALA A 159 -24.29 -0.96 41.56
N ALA A 160 -25.53 -0.48 41.42
CA ALA A 160 -25.82 0.81 40.82
C ALA A 160 -25.52 1.99 41.75
N THR A 161 -25.45 1.76 43.04
CA THR A 161 -25.13 2.75 44.08
C THR A 161 -24.09 2.17 45.03
N VAL A 162 -22.97 2.87 45.20
CA VAL A 162 -21.87 2.46 46.06
C VAL A 162 -21.55 3.64 47.00
N PRO A 163 -21.46 3.42 48.33
CA PRO A 163 -21.03 4.47 49.26
C PRO A 163 -19.63 4.98 48.93
N THR A 164 -19.35 6.22 49.26
CA THR A 164 -18.03 6.82 49.07
C THR A 164 -16.95 6.03 49.81
N GLY A 165 -15.89 5.65 49.10
CA GLY A 165 -14.78 4.83 49.64
C GLY A 165 -14.94 3.34 49.52
N GLU A 166 -16.10 2.84 49.05
CA GLU A 166 -16.32 1.42 48.78
C GLU A 166 -15.90 1.05 47.36
N ALA A 167 -15.53 -0.19 47.13
CA ALA A 167 -15.10 -0.71 45.85
C ALA A 167 -16.29 -1.07 44.95
N LEU A 168 -16.30 -0.56 43.74
CA LEU A 168 -17.21 -1.03 42.67
C LEU A 168 -16.49 -2.08 41.82
N THR A 169 -17.05 -3.28 41.78
CA THR A 169 -16.53 -4.32 40.87
C THR A 169 -17.18 -4.23 39.53
N VAL A 170 -16.37 -4.03 38.47
CA VAL A 170 -16.79 -4.07 37.06
C VAL A 170 -16.29 -5.37 36.44
N LYS A 171 -17.17 -6.08 35.72
CA LYS A 171 -16.85 -7.30 34.99
C LYS A 171 -17.23 -7.14 33.52
N GLY A 172 -16.49 -7.80 32.66
CA GLY A 172 -16.72 -7.78 31.21
C GLY A 172 -15.73 -8.68 30.47
N ILE A 173 -15.84 -8.72 29.16
CA ILE A 173 -14.89 -9.35 28.27
C ILE A 173 -13.83 -8.28 27.90
N ASN A 174 -12.59 -8.69 27.64
CA ASN A 174 -11.48 -7.80 27.28
C ASN A 174 -11.22 -6.67 28.31
N MET A 175 -11.44 -6.93 29.59
CA MET A 175 -11.20 -5.94 30.66
C MET A 175 -9.72 -5.64 30.85
N ASP A 176 -8.84 -6.46 30.33
CA ASP A 176 -7.37 -6.30 30.35
C ASP A 176 -6.87 -5.17 29.43
N VAL A 177 -7.68 -4.72 28.47
CA VAL A 177 -7.33 -3.55 27.63
C VAL A 177 -7.69 -2.19 28.29
N VAL A 178 -8.29 -2.22 29.50
CA VAL A 178 -8.57 -1.00 30.26
C VAL A 178 -7.30 -0.60 31.02
N SER A 179 -6.73 0.55 30.68
CA SER A 179 -5.62 1.13 31.42
C SER A 179 -6.13 2.01 32.56
N ALA A 180 -5.43 2.00 33.69
CA ALA A 180 -5.61 3.02 34.70
C ALA A 180 -5.13 4.36 34.13
N GLY A 181 -6.00 5.39 34.16
CA GLY A 181 -5.70 6.77 33.78
C GLY A 181 -4.84 7.48 34.83
#